data_f877a72a8c93c0039f328dbc208922ad
#
_entry.id   f877a72a8c93c0039f328dbc208922ad
#
_cell.length_a   1.000
_cell.length_b   1.000
_cell.length_c   1.000
_cell.angle_alpha   90.00
_cell.angle_beta   90.00
_cell.angle_gamma   90.00
#
_symmetry.space_group_name_H-M   'P 1'
#
loop_
_entity.id
_entity.type
_entity.pdbx_description
1 polymer ?
#
loop_
_entity_poly.entity_id
_entity_poly.type
_entity_poly.pdbx_seq_one_letter_code
_entity_poly.pdbx_strand_id
1 'polypeptide(L)'
;MHSSPQTIFYLWRESLPFCHCPPFPRSTAQYPSRSACKSRLSVSARARLFIPPLRCKPLGPPSICCTSSPSRRLLAATVVVTAVPAPGSSTTRIQTMQKLISSVSHHIRTVIMAPKKVTIVGSGNWGSAIARIVGQTTQRNPSEFDPHVRMWVFEEIVDGKKLSEIINTQHENTKYLPGKKLPENVVAVTDLVESCDDSDILIFVVPHQFVPKICADLVGKVKADATAISLIKGLAVHKDSGIRLISEEIRDLLNVDVAVLMGANLAPEVANDNFCEATIGTKKIKENGALLKKLFHTENFRINVVEDSHTVELCGALKNIVACAAGFTDGLGYGDNTKAAVIRLGLMETTAFVEHFYPGSNLQTFFESCGIADLITTCYGGRNRKVCEAFVKTGKSIAEVEKELLNGQSAQGPLTAEEVYLMLKNNNVVDKFPLFVAVHKICKGEMKPADMIESLRNHPAHL
;
A
#
# COMPACT_ATOMS: atom_id res chain seq x y z
N MET A 1 -14.16 -0.32 -65.12
CA MET A 1 -13.08 -1.25 -65.51
C MET A 1 -12.31 -1.68 -64.25
N HIS A 2 -12.45 -2.95 -63.96
CA HIS A 2 -11.94 -3.60 -62.74
C HIS A 2 -10.42 -3.79 -62.76
N SER A 3 -9.76 -3.66 -61.62
CA SER A 3 -8.60 -4.46 -61.26
C SER A 3 -8.36 -4.46 -59.77
N SER A 4 -8.53 -5.63 -59.18
CA SER A 4 -8.18 -5.99 -57.76
C SER A 4 -6.64 -6.15 -57.63
N PRO A 5 -6.06 -5.93 -56.45
CA PRO A 5 -4.73 -6.41 -56.12
C PRO A 5 -4.80 -7.77 -55.43
N GLN A 6 -3.95 -8.64 -55.90
CA GLN A 6 -3.71 -10.01 -55.40
C GLN A 6 -2.94 -10.02 -54.06
N THR A 7 -3.41 -10.88 -53.18
CA THR A 7 -2.77 -11.26 -51.91
C THR A 7 -1.63 -12.25 -52.21
N ILE A 8 -0.39 -11.97 -51.79
CA ILE A 8 0.74 -12.88 -51.84
C ILE A 8 0.99 -13.39 -50.42
N PHE A 9 0.76 -14.69 -50.22
CA PHE A 9 1.22 -15.44 -49.05
C PHE A 9 2.66 -15.90 -49.28
N TYR A 10 3.58 -15.55 -48.36
CA TYR A 10 4.88 -16.19 -48.22
C TYR A 10 4.86 -17.16 -47.05
N LEU A 11 4.94 -18.45 -47.39
CA LEU A 11 5.25 -19.54 -46.50
C LEU A 11 6.76 -19.61 -46.31
N TRP A 12 7.27 -19.35 -45.12
CA TRP A 12 8.61 -19.73 -44.71
C TRP A 12 8.55 -20.99 -43.86
N ARG A 13 9.12 -22.05 -44.39
CA ARG A 13 9.35 -23.33 -43.74
C ARG A 13 10.85 -23.41 -43.52
N GLU A 14 11.34 -23.27 -42.29
CA GLU A 14 12.73 -23.60 -41.97
C GLU A 14 12.81 -24.58 -40.80
N SER A 15 13.64 -25.56 -41.04
CA SER A 15 13.91 -26.77 -40.30
C SER A 15 14.78 -26.48 -39.07
N LEU A 16 14.39 -26.97 -37.90
CA LEU A 16 15.23 -26.97 -36.70
C LEU A 16 15.98 -28.32 -36.62
N PRO A 17 17.29 -28.33 -36.29
CA PRO A 17 18.03 -29.57 -36.03
C PRO A 17 17.73 -30.09 -34.61
N PHE A 18 17.49 -31.39 -34.52
CA PHE A 18 17.34 -32.15 -33.28
C PHE A 18 18.65 -32.17 -32.49
N CYS A 19 18.66 -31.69 -31.27
CA CYS A 19 19.67 -31.98 -30.26
C CYS A 19 19.27 -33.24 -29.48
N HIS A 20 20.09 -34.27 -29.55
CA HIS A 20 20.00 -35.48 -28.74
C HIS A 20 20.45 -35.19 -27.31
N CYS A 21 19.59 -35.47 -26.31
CA CYS A 21 19.99 -35.64 -24.91
C CYS A 21 19.92 -37.16 -24.57
N PRO A 22 20.90 -37.69 -23.84
CA PRO A 22 20.90 -39.12 -23.44
C PRO A 22 19.91 -39.41 -22.28
N PRO A 23 19.46 -40.65 -22.14
CA PRO A 23 18.43 -41.02 -21.14
C PRO A 23 19.01 -41.25 -19.76
N PHE A 24 18.32 -40.73 -18.73
CA PHE A 24 18.59 -41.04 -17.32
C PHE A 24 18.05 -42.42 -16.96
N PRO A 25 18.70 -43.16 -16.04
CA PRO A 25 18.29 -44.51 -15.66
C PRO A 25 17.07 -44.51 -14.73
N ARG A 26 16.15 -45.42 -15.00
CA ARG A 26 14.99 -45.75 -14.18
C ARG A 26 15.44 -46.48 -12.90
N SER A 27 15.10 -45.95 -11.73
CA SER A 27 15.09 -46.74 -10.49
C SER A 27 13.68 -47.18 -10.18
N THR A 28 13.52 -48.49 -10.09
CA THR A 28 12.31 -49.20 -9.68
C THR A 28 12.15 -49.14 -8.16
N ALA A 29 11.05 -48.53 -7.69
CA ALA A 29 10.58 -48.76 -6.31
C ALA A 29 9.14 -49.25 -6.36
N GLN A 30 8.96 -50.50 -5.89
CA GLN A 30 7.69 -51.20 -5.80
C GLN A 30 6.81 -50.64 -4.68
N TYR A 31 5.54 -50.42 -4.99
CA TYR A 31 4.47 -50.21 -4.00
C TYR A 31 3.86 -51.55 -3.57
N PRO A 32 3.63 -51.80 -2.27
CA PRO A 32 2.78 -52.90 -1.86
C PRO A 32 1.31 -52.47 -1.69
N SER A 33 0.46 -53.40 -2.01
CA SER A 33 -0.97 -53.36 -2.09
C SER A 33 -1.73 -53.17 -0.77
N ARG A 34 -2.94 -52.63 -0.91
CA ARG A 34 -3.98 -52.50 0.13
C ARG A 34 -4.39 -53.82 0.72
N SER A 35 -4.52 -53.88 2.04
CA SER A 35 -5.48 -54.73 2.71
C SER A 35 -6.10 -54.06 3.92
N ALA A 36 -7.39 -54.23 4.07
CA ALA A 36 -8.26 -53.59 5.05
C ALA A 36 -8.02 -54.15 6.47
N CYS A 37 -8.06 -53.25 7.47
CA CYS A 37 -8.37 -53.65 8.85
C CYS A 37 -9.24 -52.58 9.51
N LYS A 38 -10.47 -52.94 9.84
CA LYS A 38 -11.38 -52.19 10.71
C LYS A 38 -10.96 -52.42 12.15
N SER A 39 -10.63 -51.39 12.91
CA SER A 39 -10.63 -51.47 14.36
C SER A 39 -11.11 -50.14 14.96
N ARG A 40 -12.02 -50.27 15.91
CA ARG A 40 -12.68 -49.22 16.69
C ARG A 40 -11.65 -48.46 17.52
N LEU A 41 -11.64 -47.13 17.45
CA LEU A 41 -10.91 -46.28 18.35
C LEU A 41 -11.86 -45.68 19.38
N SER A 42 -11.68 -46.09 20.63
CA SER A 42 -12.18 -45.40 21.81
C SER A 42 -11.21 -44.28 22.15
N VAL A 43 -11.69 -43.03 22.18
CA VAL A 43 -10.90 -41.86 22.55
C VAL A 43 -10.96 -41.67 24.06
N SER A 44 -9.83 -41.91 24.75
CA SER A 44 -9.63 -41.47 26.13
C SER A 44 -8.52 -40.37 26.12
N ALA A 45 -8.92 -39.12 26.23
CA ALA A 45 -7.97 -38.00 26.35
C ALA A 45 -7.57 -37.83 27.82
N ARG A 46 -6.34 -38.15 28.19
CA ARG A 46 -5.69 -37.68 29.44
C ARG A 46 -4.52 -36.77 29.04
N ALA A 47 -4.74 -35.46 29.16
CA ALA A 47 -3.65 -34.49 29.14
C ALA A 47 -3.08 -34.34 30.56
N ARG A 48 -1.81 -34.65 30.77
CA ARG A 48 -1.07 -34.29 31.97
C ARG A 48 -0.26 -33.03 31.71
N LEU A 49 -0.60 -31.95 32.41
CA LEU A 49 0.25 -30.76 32.50
C LEU A 49 1.29 -30.97 33.58
N PHE A 50 2.56 -30.79 33.23
CA PHE A 50 3.66 -30.70 34.17
C PHE A 50 3.90 -29.23 34.49
N ILE A 51 3.86 -28.85 35.77
CA ILE A 51 4.23 -27.51 36.29
C ILE A 51 5.43 -27.69 37.20
N PRO A 52 6.58 -27.02 36.98
CA PRO A 52 7.68 -27.01 37.94
C PRO A 52 7.40 -26.02 39.08
N PRO A 53 7.90 -26.26 40.31
CA PRO A 53 7.61 -25.46 41.48
C PRO A 53 8.43 -24.16 41.49
N LEU A 54 7.75 -23.03 41.68
CA LEU A 54 8.35 -21.72 41.96
C LEU A 54 8.70 -21.62 43.42
N ARG A 55 10.01 -21.47 43.75
CA ARG A 55 10.51 -21.13 45.09
C ARG A 55 10.32 -19.62 45.33
N CYS A 56 9.59 -19.24 46.34
CA CYS A 56 9.56 -17.91 46.90
C CYS A 56 10.75 -17.63 47.79
N LYS A 57 11.45 -16.49 47.62
CA LYS A 57 12.34 -15.88 48.59
C LYS A 57 11.69 -14.62 49.16
N PRO A 58 11.97 -14.28 50.44
CA PRO A 58 11.24 -13.23 51.14
C PRO A 58 11.76 -11.82 50.82
N LEU A 59 10.82 -10.87 50.95
CA LEU A 59 10.92 -9.43 50.67
C LEU A 59 11.66 -8.68 51.79
N GLY A 60 12.58 -7.78 51.41
CA GLY A 60 13.07 -6.67 52.23
C GLY A 60 12.34 -5.36 51.92
N PRO A 61 12.42 -4.32 52.75
CA PRO A 61 11.52 -3.20 52.78
C PRO A 61 11.72 -2.13 51.65
N PRO A 62 10.76 -1.25 51.42
CA PRO A 62 10.66 -0.44 50.20
C PRO A 62 11.44 0.87 50.26
N SER A 63 12.05 1.24 49.16
CA SER A 63 12.49 2.62 48.85
C SER A 63 11.74 3.17 47.64
N ILE A 64 11.21 4.34 47.85
CA ILE A 64 10.41 5.14 46.91
C ILE A 64 11.32 5.72 45.82
N CYS A 65 11.01 5.54 44.55
CA CYS A 65 11.33 6.51 43.52
C CYS A 65 10.34 6.44 42.36
N CYS A 66 9.92 7.59 41.91
CA CYS A 66 8.87 7.87 40.94
C CYS A 66 9.25 7.56 39.50
N THR A 67 8.19 7.45 38.67
CA THR A 67 8.10 7.65 37.23
C THR A 67 8.55 6.51 36.30
N SER A 68 7.55 5.79 35.78
CA SER A 68 7.44 5.45 34.36
C SER A 68 6.12 4.74 34.08
N SER A 69 5.53 5.07 32.96
CA SER A 69 4.19 4.68 32.47
C SER A 69 3.99 3.15 32.38
N PRO A 70 2.78 2.64 32.55
CA PRO A 70 2.50 1.22 32.45
C PRO A 70 2.27 0.81 30.99
N SER A 71 3.28 0.17 30.39
CA SER A 71 3.08 -0.67 29.20
C SER A 71 2.09 -1.78 29.52
N ARG A 72 0.94 -1.78 28.84
CA ARG A 72 -0.08 -2.84 28.94
C ARG A 72 0.51 -4.14 28.38
N ARG A 73 0.97 -5.00 29.27
CA ARG A 73 1.21 -6.42 28.95
C ARG A 73 -0.17 -7.07 28.79
N LEU A 74 -0.40 -7.71 27.65
CA LEU A 74 -1.51 -8.64 27.44
C LEU A 74 -1.41 -9.74 28.52
N LEU A 75 -2.24 -9.64 29.56
CA LEU A 75 -2.46 -10.73 30.49
C LEU A 75 -3.42 -11.71 29.80
N ALA A 76 -2.89 -12.82 29.30
CA ALA A 76 -3.70 -13.98 29.00
C ALA A 76 -4.28 -14.49 30.33
N ALA A 77 -5.52 -14.10 30.63
CA ALA A 77 -6.25 -14.61 31.80
C ALA A 77 -6.66 -16.06 31.53
N THR A 78 -5.87 -17.00 32.02
CA THR A 78 -6.30 -18.41 32.12
C THR A 78 -7.29 -18.49 33.27
N VAL A 79 -8.60 -18.56 32.95
CA VAL A 79 -9.64 -18.82 33.94
C VAL A 79 -9.59 -20.29 34.33
N VAL A 80 -8.96 -20.59 35.45
CA VAL A 80 -9.01 -21.91 36.06
C VAL A 80 -10.30 -21.99 36.89
N VAL A 81 -11.31 -22.67 36.36
CA VAL A 81 -12.52 -22.97 37.10
C VAL A 81 -12.27 -24.20 37.99
N THR A 82 -11.91 -23.99 39.26
CA THR A 82 -11.91 -25.04 40.27
C THR A 82 -13.33 -25.18 40.82
N ALA A 83 -14.04 -26.19 40.37
CA ALA A 83 -15.34 -26.53 40.97
C ALA A 83 -15.13 -27.18 42.33
N VAL A 84 -15.41 -26.44 43.41
CA VAL A 84 -15.53 -27.00 44.75
C VAL A 84 -16.95 -27.58 44.86
N PRO A 85 -17.13 -28.87 45.21
CA PRO A 85 -18.46 -29.45 45.37
C PRO A 85 -19.10 -28.96 46.65
N ALA A 86 -20.09 -28.07 46.53
CA ALA A 86 -20.98 -27.73 47.64
C ALA A 86 -22.14 -28.74 47.72
N PRO A 87 -22.63 -29.09 48.91
CA PRO A 87 -23.79 -29.99 49.06
C PRO A 87 -25.07 -29.23 48.71
N GLY A 88 -25.71 -29.64 47.62
CA GLY A 88 -27.00 -29.08 47.16
C GLY A 88 -27.71 -30.01 46.21
N SER A 89 -29.02 -29.87 46.08
CA SER A 89 -29.87 -30.67 45.20
C SER A 89 -29.48 -30.51 43.71
N SER A 90 -29.76 -31.50 42.88
CA SER A 90 -29.38 -31.52 41.43
C SER A 90 -29.86 -30.28 40.67
N THR A 91 -30.98 -29.70 41.03
CA THR A 91 -31.61 -28.50 40.43
C THR A 91 -30.76 -27.24 40.68
N THR A 92 -30.21 -27.08 41.89
CA THR A 92 -29.37 -25.94 42.27
C THR A 92 -28.00 -25.99 41.52
N ARG A 93 -27.48 -27.21 41.26
CA ARG A 93 -26.24 -27.43 40.47
C ARG A 93 -26.42 -27.02 39.00
N ILE A 94 -27.56 -27.36 38.39
CA ILE A 94 -27.87 -27.01 37.01
C ILE A 94 -28.01 -25.49 36.87
N GLN A 95 -28.70 -24.82 37.78
CA GLN A 95 -28.85 -23.36 37.77
C GLN A 95 -27.52 -22.63 37.99
N THR A 96 -26.62 -23.13 38.81
CA THR A 96 -25.29 -22.57 39.04
C THR A 96 -24.40 -22.76 37.83
N MET A 97 -24.43 -23.93 37.19
CA MET A 97 -23.69 -24.18 35.94
C MET A 97 -24.21 -23.30 34.76
N GLN A 98 -25.53 -23.12 34.67
CA GLN A 98 -26.10 -22.24 33.62
C GLN A 98 -25.71 -20.77 33.83
N LYS A 99 -25.69 -20.28 35.08
CA LYS A 99 -25.16 -18.93 35.40
C LYS A 99 -23.66 -18.81 35.11
N LEU A 100 -22.88 -19.84 35.39
CA LEU A 100 -21.44 -19.84 35.10
C LEU A 100 -21.16 -19.89 33.57
N ILE A 101 -21.90 -20.73 32.84
CA ILE A 101 -21.83 -20.80 31.38
C ILE A 101 -22.28 -19.46 30.76
N SER A 102 -23.33 -18.85 31.27
CA SER A 102 -23.79 -17.52 30.83
C SER A 102 -22.75 -16.44 31.11
N SER A 103 -22.13 -16.43 32.31
CA SER A 103 -21.08 -15.48 32.66
C SER A 103 -19.78 -15.68 31.81
N VAL A 104 -19.37 -16.92 31.62
CA VAL A 104 -18.21 -17.26 30.74
C VAL A 104 -18.52 -16.94 29.28
N SER A 105 -19.74 -17.22 28.81
CA SER A 105 -20.19 -16.86 27.46
C SER A 105 -20.27 -15.34 27.30
N HIS A 106 -20.67 -14.60 28.35
CA HIS A 106 -20.64 -13.13 28.32
C HIS A 106 -19.23 -12.59 28.35
N HIS A 107 -18.30 -13.17 29.12
CA HIS A 107 -16.87 -12.80 29.12
C HIS A 107 -16.18 -13.16 27.80
N ILE A 108 -16.49 -14.30 27.21
CA ILE A 108 -16.01 -14.69 25.88
C ILE A 108 -16.55 -13.76 24.79
N ARG A 109 -17.81 -13.31 24.90
CA ARG A 109 -18.36 -12.28 24.00
C ARG A 109 -17.71 -10.92 24.18
N THR A 110 -17.20 -10.58 25.35
CA THR A 110 -16.50 -9.31 25.63
C THR A 110 -15.04 -9.33 25.12
N VAL A 111 -14.50 -10.51 24.76
CA VAL A 111 -13.19 -10.68 24.10
C VAL A 111 -13.33 -10.74 22.56
N ILE A 112 -14.55 -10.76 22.01
CA ILE A 112 -14.75 -10.46 20.58
C ILE A 112 -14.40 -8.99 20.41
N MET A 113 -13.23 -8.70 19.83
CA MET A 113 -12.83 -7.33 19.51
C MET A 113 -13.93 -6.68 18.68
N ALA A 114 -14.34 -5.49 19.07
CA ALA A 114 -15.33 -4.73 18.30
C ALA A 114 -14.86 -4.59 16.85
N PRO A 115 -15.77 -4.64 15.86
CA PRO A 115 -15.39 -4.45 14.46
C PRO A 115 -14.60 -3.15 14.27
N LYS A 116 -13.53 -3.21 13.45
CA LYS A 116 -12.63 -2.08 13.22
C LYS A 116 -13.30 -0.99 12.40
N LYS A 117 -13.31 0.22 12.89
CA LYS A 117 -13.82 1.40 12.19
C LYS A 117 -12.79 1.94 11.21
N VAL A 118 -13.21 2.21 9.98
CA VAL A 118 -12.34 2.64 8.89
C VAL A 118 -12.73 4.03 8.41
N THR A 119 -11.71 4.90 8.30
CA THR A 119 -11.88 6.22 7.70
C THR A 119 -10.89 6.43 6.56
N ILE A 120 -11.39 6.95 5.44
CA ILE A 120 -10.60 7.35 4.28
C ILE A 120 -10.40 8.88 4.36
N VAL A 121 -9.14 9.31 4.50
CA VAL A 121 -8.77 10.71 4.54
C VAL A 121 -8.40 11.17 3.14
N GLY A 122 -9.40 11.71 2.42
CA GLY A 122 -9.27 12.20 1.05
C GLY A 122 -10.21 11.53 0.05
N SER A 123 -10.82 12.35 -0.79
CA SER A 123 -11.87 11.97 -1.74
C SER A 123 -11.48 12.23 -3.20
N GLY A 124 -10.19 12.30 -3.51
CA GLY A 124 -9.72 12.42 -4.89
C GLY A 124 -10.04 11.16 -5.73
N ASN A 125 -9.54 11.14 -6.96
CA ASN A 125 -9.73 10.00 -7.87
C ASN A 125 -9.32 8.65 -7.23
N TRP A 126 -8.12 8.57 -6.64
CA TRP A 126 -7.64 7.35 -5.98
C TRP A 126 -8.39 7.04 -4.69
N GLY A 127 -8.71 8.05 -3.87
CA GLY A 127 -9.52 7.88 -2.66
C GLY A 127 -10.89 7.29 -2.96
N SER A 128 -11.55 7.75 -4.03
CA SER A 128 -12.83 7.22 -4.47
C SER A 128 -12.75 5.79 -4.99
N ALA A 129 -11.68 5.43 -5.72
CA ALA A 129 -11.47 4.05 -6.16
C ALA A 129 -11.25 3.11 -4.97
N ILE A 130 -10.47 3.53 -3.97
CA ILE A 130 -10.24 2.78 -2.73
C ILE A 130 -11.53 2.68 -1.90
N ALA A 131 -12.35 3.73 -1.85
CA ALA A 131 -13.62 3.70 -1.15
C ALA A 131 -14.58 2.61 -1.68
N ARG A 132 -14.53 2.32 -2.99
CA ARG A 132 -15.28 1.18 -3.57
C ARG A 132 -14.82 -0.16 -3.01
N ILE A 133 -13.52 -0.40 -2.97
CA ILE A 133 -12.93 -1.65 -2.44
C ILE A 133 -13.23 -1.78 -0.95
N VAL A 134 -12.90 -0.77 -0.18
CA VAL A 134 -13.03 -0.77 1.28
C VAL A 134 -14.50 -0.90 1.70
N GLY A 135 -15.41 -0.13 1.09
CA GLY A 135 -16.83 -0.22 1.36
C GLY A 135 -17.41 -1.61 1.09
N GLN A 136 -17.06 -2.23 -0.03
CA GLN A 136 -17.48 -3.61 -0.33
C GLN A 136 -16.88 -4.63 0.66
N THR A 137 -15.62 -4.46 1.03
CA THR A 137 -14.94 -5.39 1.94
C THR A 137 -15.50 -5.32 3.34
N THR A 138 -15.78 -4.14 3.86
CA THR A 138 -16.35 -3.97 5.20
C THR A 138 -17.76 -4.55 5.28
N GLN A 139 -18.60 -4.39 4.25
CA GLN A 139 -19.91 -5.04 4.17
C GLN A 139 -19.83 -6.58 4.16
N ARG A 140 -18.82 -7.14 3.47
CA ARG A 140 -18.64 -8.60 3.39
C ARG A 140 -18.05 -9.22 4.66
N ASN A 141 -17.40 -8.41 5.51
CA ASN A 141 -16.71 -8.88 6.72
C ASN A 141 -17.15 -8.11 7.99
N PRO A 142 -18.46 -8.06 8.33
CA PRO A 142 -18.97 -7.23 9.44
C PRO A 142 -18.52 -7.69 10.82
N SER A 143 -17.96 -8.89 10.94
CA SER A 143 -17.37 -9.38 12.21
C SER A 143 -15.99 -8.78 12.50
N GLU A 144 -15.29 -8.26 11.49
CA GLU A 144 -13.94 -7.69 11.62
C GLU A 144 -13.91 -6.17 11.38
N PHE A 145 -14.76 -5.69 10.48
CA PHE A 145 -14.83 -4.28 10.12
C PHE A 145 -16.24 -3.75 10.36
N ASP A 146 -16.33 -2.54 10.91
CA ASP A 146 -17.60 -1.81 10.93
C ASP A 146 -18.03 -1.59 9.47
N PRO A 147 -19.25 -1.99 9.07
CA PRO A 147 -19.73 -1.76 7.73
C PRO A 147 -19.69 -0.29 7.31
N HIS A 148 -19.89 0.64 8.25
CA HIS A 148 -19.92 2.07 7.99
C HIS A 148 -18.51 2.63 7.75
N VAL A 149 -18.23 3.12 6.55
CA VAL A 149 -16.94 3.71 6.15
C VAL A 149 -17.09 5.22 6.00
N ARG A 150 -16.38 5.99 6.80
CA ARG A 150 -16.32 7.45 6.65
C ARG A 150 -15.27 7.83 5.62
N MET A 151 -15.59 8.81 4.77
CA MET A 151 -14.66 9.39 3.82
C MET A 151 -14.61 10.90 4.03
N TRP A 152 -13.47 11.42 4.46
CA TRP A 152 -13.29 12.86 4.55
C TRP A 152 -13.23 13.47 3.16
N VAL A 153 -14.10 14.47 2.93
CA VAL A 153 -14.24 15.19 1.68
C VAL A 153 -13.93 16.65 1.91
N PHE A 154 -12.92 17.17 1.19
CA PHE A 154 -12.75 18.61 1.09
C PHE A 154 -13.95 19.16 0.30
N GLU A 155 -14.74 20.03 0.93
CA GLU A 155 -15.99 20.49 0.33
C GLU A 155 -15.74 21.37 -0.89
N GLU A 156 -16.37 21.03 -1.97
CA GLU A 156 -16.33 21.75 -3.23
C GLU A 156 -17.73 21.85 -3.82
N ILE A 157 -17.98 22.87 -4.66
CA ILE A 157 -19.23 23.01 -5.41
C ILE A 157 -19.02 22.44 -6.82
N VAL A 158 -19.84 21.46 -7.16
CA VAL A 158 -19.87 20.79 -8.47
C VAL A 158 -21.27 20.95 -9.04
N ASP A 159 -21.39 21.63 -10.18
CA ASP A 159 -22.67 21.91 -10.83
C ASP A 159 -23.73 22.51 -9.87
N GLY A 160 -23.30 23.44 -9.01
CA GLY A 160 -24.16 24.14 -8.05
C GLY A 160 -24.54 23.35 -6.79
N LYS A 161 -24.04 22.13 -6.60
CA LYS A 161 -24.28 21.28 -5.42
C LYS A 161 -22.98 21.02 -4.66
N LYS A 162 -23.09 20.76 -3.36
CA LYS A 162 -21.95 20.32 -2.56
C LYS A 162 -21.50 18.93 -2.96
N LEU A 163 -20.19 18.70 -3.07
CA LEU A 163 -19.64 17.40 -3.44
C LEU A 163 -20.01 16.32 -2.42
N SER A 164 -19.98 16.66 -1.13
CA SER A 164 -20.40 15.76 -0.06
C SER A 164 -21.87 15.33 -0.19
N GLU A 165 -22.77 16.26 -0.56
CA GLU A 165 -24.19 15.96 -0.79
C GLU A 165 -24.36 15.05 -2.02
N ILE A 166 -23.66 15.31 -3.11
CA ILE A 166 -23.68 14.45 -4.30
C ILE A 166 -23.26 13.03 -3.92
N ILE A 167 -22.14 12.87 -3.20
CA ILE A 167 -21.64 11.56 -2.77
C ILE A 167 -22.67 10.85 -1.90
N ASN A 168 -23.26 11.53 -0.89
CA ASN A 168 -24.17 10.90 0.06
C ASN A 168 -25.56 10.58 -0.53
N THR A 169 -25.99 11.30 -1.57
CA THR A 169 -27.32 11.10 -2.18
C THR A 169 -27.28 10.28 -3.45
N GLN A 170 -26.21 10.43 -4.25
CA GLN A 170 -26.08 9.76 -5.54
C GLN A 170 -25.08 8.59 -5.51
N HIS A 171 -24.35 8.44 -4.40
CA HIS A 171 -23.28 7.44 -4.24
C HIS A 171 -22.29 7.47 -5.41
N GLU A 172 -21.86 8.67 -5.79
CA GLU A 172 -20.92 8.89 -6.89
C GLU A 172 -20.08 10.13 -6.63
N ASN A 173 -18.79 10.05 -6.89
CA ASN A 173 -17.92 11.22 -6.94
C ASN A 173 -17.83 11.73 -8.37
N THR A 174 -18.78 12.55 -8.77
CA THR A 174 -18.93 13.03 -10.15
C THR A 174 -17.76 13.89 -10.63
N LYS A 175 -17.02 14.51 -9.71
CA LYS A 175 -15.85 15.34 -10.05
C LYS A 175 -14.61 14.50 -10.33
N TYR A 176 -14.31 13.54 -9.44
CA TYR A 176 -13.03 12.85 -9.45
C TYR A 176 -13.08 11.42 -10.00
N LEU A 177 -14.25 10.77 -9.98
CA LEU A 177 -14.44 9.41 -10.50
C LEU A 177 -15.84 9.27 -11.14
N PRO A 178 -16.14 10.04 -12.19
CA PRO A 178 -17.47 10.03 -12.82
C PRO A 178 -17.82 8.66 -13.40
N GLY A 179 -19.10 8.30 -13.34
CA GLY A 179 -19.65 7.05 -13.87
C GLY A 179 -19.36 5.82 -12.99
N LYS A 180 -18.82 6.01 -11.77
CA LYS A 180 -18.51 4.90 -10.85
C LYS A 180 -19.23 5.07 -9.53
N LYS A 181 -20.16 4.15 -9.24
CA LYS A 181 -20.89 4.18 -7.97
C LYS A 181 -19.99 3.76 -6.80
N LEU A 182 -20.10 4.48 -5.70
CA LEU A 182 -19.58 4.11 -4.41
C LEU A 182 -20.59 3.21 -3.68
N PRO A 183 -20.16 2.27 -2.84
CA PRO A 183 -21.07 1.54 -1.97
C PRO A 183 -21.84 2.48 -1.03
N GLU A 184 -23.11 2.19 -0.76
CA GLU A 184 -24.00 3.03 0.06
C GLU A 184 -23.52 3.22 1.51
N ASN A 185 -22.70 2.31 2.00
CA ASN A 185 -22.09 2.38 3.33
C ASN A 185 -20.88 3.32 3.42
N VAL A 186 -20.45 3.90 2.31
CA VAL A 186 -19.42 4.95 2.27
C VAL A 186 -20.11 6.31 2.41
N VAL A 187 -19.82 7.00 3.51
CA VAL A 187 -20.42 8.28 3.83
C VAL A 187 -19.40 9.41 3.78
N ALA A 188 -19.68 10.43 2.99
CA ALA A 188 -18.88 11.63 2.89
C ALA A 188 -19.10 12.53 4.13
N VAL A 189 -18.00 12.89 4.79
CA VAL A 189 -17.95 13.77 5.95
C VAL A 189 -17.00 14.93 5.65
N THR A 190 -17.43 16.17 5.86
CA THR A 190 -16.63 17.37 5.53
C THR A 190 -15.75 17.84 6.67
N ASP A 191 -16.13 17.55 7.90
CA ASP A 191 -15.29 17.80 9.07
C ASP A 191 -14.22 16.70 9.21
N LEU A 192 -12.95 17.11 9.21
CA LEU A 192 -11.82 16.18 9.27
C LEU A 192 -11.76 15.44 10.62
N VAL A 193 -11.97 16.15 11.72
CA VAL A 193 -11.88 15.59 13.06
C VAL A 193 -13.03 14.62 13.30
N GLU A 194 -14.25 15.01 12.93
CA GLU A 194 -15.44 14.15 13.00
C GLU A 194 -15.26 12.87 12.17
N SER A 195 -14.68 13.00 10.96
CA SER A 195 -14.47 11.84 10.09
C SER A 195 -13.49 10.83 10.68
N CYS A 196 -12.47 11.28 11.44
CA CYS A 196 -11.43 10.45 12.02
C CYS A 196 -11.70 10.01 13.46
N ASP A 197 -12.72 10.60 14.11
CA ASP A 197 -13.07 10.29 15.48
C ASP A 197 -13.36 8.80 15.66
N ASP A 198 -12.80 8.21 16.72
CA ASP A 198 -12.96 6.79 17.07
C ASP A 198 -12.60 5.79 15.93
N SER A 199 -11.78 6.19 14.96
CA SER A 199 -11.32 5.31 13.88
C SER A 199 -10.18 4.41 14.33
N ASP A 200 -10.24 3.12 13.94
CA ASP A 200 -9.18 2.15 14.17
C ASP A 200 -8.18 2.11 13.00
N ILE A 201 -8.65 2.40 11.79
CA ILE A 201 -7.84 2.40 10.57
C ILE A 201 -8.05 3.72 9.83
N LEU A 202 -6.95 4.44 9.58
CA LEU A 202 -6.92 5.70 8.86
C LEU A 202 -6.22 5.52 7.51
N ILE A 203 -6.90 5.73 6.41
CA ILE A 203 -6.38 5.57 5.05
C ILE A 203 -6.08 6.95 4.46
N PHE A 204 -4.81 7.34 4.39
CA PHE A 204 -4.39 8.64 3.87
C PHE A 204 -4.24 8.60 2.35
N VAL A 205 -5.06 9.39 1.64
CA VAL A 205 -5.11 9.47 0.16
C VAL A 205 -5.23 10.92 -0.30
N VAL A 206 -4.39 11.78 0.22
CA VAL A 206 -4.35 13.21 -0.10
C VAL A 206 -3.06 13.56 -0.84
N PRO A 207 -2.98 14.69 -1.56
CA PRO A 207 -1.71 15.19 -2.06
C PRO A 207 -0.75 15.47 -0.89
N HIS A 208 0.52 15.05 -1.04
CA HIS A 208 1.50 15.05 0.06
C HIS A 208 1.70 16.43 0.71
N GLN A 209 1.60 17.52 -0.05
CA GLN A 209 1.77 18.88 0.47
C GLN A 209 0.74 19.29 1.54
N PHE A 210 -0.38 18.56 1.66
CA PHE A 210 -1.41 18.83 2.67
C PHE A 210 -1.26 17.97 3.94
N VAL A 211 -0.38 16.98 3.94
CA VAL A 211 -0.19 16.06 5.06
C VAL A 211 0.18 16.78 6.36
N PRO A 212 1.13 17.74 6.38
CA PRO A 212 1.49 18.43 7.62
C PRO A 212 0.29 19.13 8.27
N LYS A 213 -0.53 19.83 7.46
CA LYS A 213 -1.71 20.54 7.97
C LYS A 213 -2.77 19.56 8.47
N ILE A 214 -3.09 18.53 7.69
CA ILE A 214 -4.09 17.50 8.05
C ILE A 214 -3.69 16.79 9.35
N CYS A 215 -2.41 16.40 9.47
CA CYS A 215 -1.93 15.75 10.68
C CYS A 215 -1.95 16.72 11.88
N ALA A 216 -1.58 17.99 11.69
CA ALA A 216 -1.64 18.98 12.77
C ALA A 216 -3.07 19.16 13.32
N ASP A 217 -4.07 19.17 12.45
CA ASP A 217 -5.48 19.26 12.83
C ASP A 217 -5.98 17.99 13.59
N LEU A 218 -5.32 16.84 13.36
CA LEU A 218 -5.65 15.53 13.95
C LEU A 218 -4.84 15.17 15.20
N VAL A 219 -3.82 15.95 15.57
CA VAL A 219 -3.02 15.67 16.79
C VAL A 219 -3.89 15.58 18.03
N GLY A 220 -3.81 14.46 18.75
CA GLY A 220 -4.61 14.18 19.93
C GLY A 220 -6.10 13.94 19.69
N LYS A 221 -6.53 13.85 18.43
CA LYS A 221 -7.93 13.60 18.02
C LYS A 221 -8.15 12.18 17.50
N VAL A 222 -7.09 11.45 17.19
CA VAL A 222 -7.16 10.06 16.74
C VAL A 222 -6.85 9.11 17.89
N LYS A 223 -7.32 7.87 17.79
CA LYS A 223 -7.05 6.82 18.79
C LYS A 223 -5.54 6.54 18.84
N ALA A 224 -5.00 6.40 20.04
CA ALA A 224 -3.58 6.11 20.26
C ALA A 224 -3.14 4.72 19.72
N ASP A 225 -4.08 3.80 19.55
CA ASP A 225 -3.89 2.46 19.00
C ASP A 225 -4.42 2.32 17.57
N ALA A 226 -4.75 3.43 16.91
CA ALA A 226 -5.10 3.43 15.49
C ALA A 226 -3.91 2.99 14.64
N THR A 227 -4.22 2.36 13.51
CA THR A 227 -3.25 2.06 12.45
C THR A 227 -3.54 2.96 11.26
N ALA A 228 -2.53 3.68 10.79
CA ALA A 228 -2.64 4.44 9.55
C ALA A 228 -2.06 3.63 8.37
N ILE A 229 -2.56 3.90 7.17
CA ILE A 229 -1.95 3.43 5.93
C ILE A 229 -1.90 4.58 4.92
N SER A 230 -0.70 4.86 4.41
CA SER A 230 -0.47 5.89 3.40
C SER A 230 -0.50 5.31 2.00
N LEU A 231 -1.33 5.89 1.14
CA LEU A 231 -1.40 5.61 -0.29
C LEU A 231 -0.81 6.77 -1.11
N ILE A 232 -0.06 7.64 -0.43
CA ILE A 232 0.45 8.89 -0.97
C ILE A 232 1.78 8.65 -1.69
N LYS A 233 1.86 9.09 -2.94
CA LYS A 233 3.06 8.94 -3.78
C LYS A 233 3.81 10.28 -3.82
N GLY A 234 4.81 10.44 -2.97
CA GLY A 234 5.60 11.66 -2.85
C GLY A 234 6.55 11.60 -1.67
N LEU A 235 7.27 12.69 -1.46
CA LEU A 235 8.23 12.86 -0.38
C LEU A 235 7.88 14.12 0.42
N ALA A 236 8.18 14.13 1.70
CA ALA A 236 8.06 15.33 2.53
C ALA A 236 9.39 16.09 2.53
N VAL A 237 9.36 17.38 2.29
CA VAL A 237 10.55 18.24 2.28
C VAL A 237 10.54 19.13 3.50
N HIS A 238 11.56 18.98 4.32
CA HIS A 238 11.81 19.84 5.47
C HIS A 238 13.07 20.68 5.24
N LYS A 239 12.99 22.00 5.49
CA LYS A 239 14.10 22.94 5.25
C LYS A 239 15.38 22.56 6.00
N ASP A 240 15.25 22.01 7.20
CA ASP A 240 16.37 21.75 8.09
C ASP A 240 16.85 20.28 8.10
N SER A 241 15.96 19.32 7.79
CA SER A 241 16.26 17.89 7.88
C SER A 241 16.29 17.16 6.53
N GLY A 242 16.04 17.89 5.43
CA GLY A 242 16.02 17.29 4.09
C GLY A 242 14.70 16.57 3.77
N ILE A 243 14.79 15.48 3.02
CA ILE A 243 13.61 14.70 2.60
C ILE A 243 13.32 13.62 3.63
N ARG A 244 12.03 13.44 3.90
CA ARG A 244 11.49 12.36 4.75
C ARG A 244 10.38 11.61 4.01
N LEU A 245 10.12 10.38 4.45
CA LEU A 245 8.96 9.62 3.97
C LEU A 245 7.67 10.20 4.55
N ILE A 246 6.62 10.23 3.76
CA ILE A 246 5.29 10.68 4.20
C ILE A 246 4.78 9.80 5.36
N SER A 247 5.07 8.49 5.31
CA SER A 247 4.70 7.57 6.39
C SER A 247 5.40 7.89 7.71
N GLU A 248 6.65 8.37 7.65
CA GLU A 248 7.39 8.81 8.84
C GLU A 248 6.82 10.12 9.39
N GLU A 249 6.45 11.05 8.52
CA GLU A 249 5.83 12.31 8.92
C GLU A 249 4.48 12.09 9.61
N ILE A 250 3.61 11.26 9.03
CA ILE A 250 2.33 10.89 9.65
C ILE A 250 2.56 10.20 11.01
N ARG A 251 3.52 9.27 11.08
CA ARG A 251 3.87 8.55 12.31
C ARG A 251 4.31 9.50 13.43
N ASP A 252 5.21 10.42 13.11
CA ASP A 252 5.79 11.33 14.09
C ASP A 252 4.78 12.37 14.58
N LEU A 253 3.90 12.86 13.68
CA LEU A 253 2.88 13.85 14.06
C LEU A 253 1.72 13.24 14.85
N LEU A 254 1.24 12.06 14.46
CA LEU A 254 0.07 11.44 15.08
C LEU A 254 0.42 10.38 16.14
N ASN A 255 1.69 9.98 16.26
CA ASN A 255 2.15 8.90 17.14
C ASN A 255 1.39 7.58 16.95
N VAL A 256 1.10 7.21 15.69
CA VAL A 256 0.43 5.97 15.29
C VAL A 256 1.33 5.10 14.43
N ASP A 257 1.03 3.80 14.34
CA ASP A 257 1.73 2.93 13.40
C ASP A 257 1.26 3.22 11.96
N VAL A 258 2.21 3.28 11.01
CA VAL A 258 1.92 3.64 9.63
C VAL A 258 2.44 2.57 8.68
N ALA A 259 1.53 1.96 7.92
CA ALA A 259 1.81 1.13 6.76
C ALA A 259 1.76 1.98 5.48
N VAL A 260 2.20 1.42 4.36
CA VAL A 260 2.14 2.05 3.04
C VAL A 260 1.56 1.09 2.01
N LEU A 261 0.81 1.61 1.01
CA LEU A 261 0.30 0.81 -0.10
C LEU A 261 0.69 1.47 -1.42
N MET A 262 1.48 0.77 -2.23
CA MET A 262 1.91 1.21 -3.56
C MET A 262 1.71 0.10 -4.58
N GLY A 263 1.62 0.44 -5.87
CA GLY A 263 1.52 -0.56 -6.93
C GLY A 263 1.02 0.00 -8.25
N ALA A 264 1.02 -0.86 -9.27
CA ALA A 264 0.48 -0.61 -10.60
C ALA A 264 -1.06 -0.59 -10.56
N ASN A 265 -1.66 0.54 -10.16
CA ASN A 265 -3.07 0.64 -9.82
C ASN A 265 -3.66 2.00 -10.23
N LEU A 266 -3.85 2.20 -11.52
CA LEU A 266 -4.52 3.40 -12.04
C LEU A 266 -5.98 3.44 -11.57
N ALA A 267 -6.38 4.53 -10.91
CA ALA A 267 -7.69 4.62 -10.26
C ALA A 267 -8.89 4.32 -11.17
N PRO A 268 -8.96 4.75 -12.45
CA PRO A 268 -10.05 4.38 -13.34
C PRO A 268 -10.10 2.87 -13.65
N GLU A 269 -8.94 2.21 -13.75
CA GLU A 269 -8.87 0.78 -14.03
C GLU A 269 -9.30 -0.04 -12.80
N VAL A 270 -8.84 0.35 -11.61
CA VAL A 270 -9.29 -0.23 -10.34
C VAL A 270 -10.79 -0.06 -10.16
N ALA A 271 -11.33 1.12 -10.47
CA ALA A 271 -12.76 1.39 -10.39
C ALA A 271 -13.60 0.65 -11.47
N ASN A 272 -12.95 0.15 -12.51
CA ASN A 272 -13.54 -0.75 -13.52
C ASN A 272 -13.46 -2.23 -13.15
N ASP A 273 -12.94 -2.54 -11.95
CA ASP A 273 -12.65 -3.91 -11.51
C ASP A 273 -11.66 -4.66 -12.43
N ASN A 274 -10.78 -3.94 -13.14
CA ASN A 274 -9.70 -4.55 -13.90
C ASN A 274 -8.68 -5.20 -12.96
N PHE A 275 -8.12 -6.32 -13.39
CA PHE A 275 -7.07 -6.99 -12.62
C PHE A 275 -5.85 -6.10 -12.42
N CYS A 276 -5.43 -5.93 -11.18
CA CYS A 276 -4.21 -5.22 -10.81
C CYS A 276 -3.69 -5.71 -9.46
N GLU A 277 -2.46 -5.31 -9.14
CA GLU A 277 -1.77 -5.70 -7.93
C GLU A 277 -1.28 -4.47 -7.16
N ALA A 278 -1.17 -4.61 -5.85
CA ALA A 278 -0.53 -3.63 -4.99
C ALA A 278 0.27 -4.31 -3.88
N THR A 279 1.27 -3.61 -3.36
CA THR A 279 2.12 -4.07 -2.28
C THR A 279 1.88 -3.22 -1.05
N ILE A 280 1.58 -3.86 0.08
CA ILE A 280 1.54 -3.22 1.39
C ILE A 280 2.89 -3.43 2.07
N GLY A 281 3.56 -2.34 2.43
CA GLY A 281 4.75 -2.33 3.27
C GLY A 281 4.37 -2.02 4.73
N THR A 282 4.73 -2.90 5.66
CA THR A 282 4.51 -2.66 7.10
C THR A 282 5.53 -3.39 7.96
N LYS A 283 6.16 -2.68 8.90
CA LYS A 283 7.07 -3.28 9.88
C LYS A 283 6.36 -4.24 10.85
N LYS A 284 5.05 -4.12 11.01
CA LYS A 284 4.21 -4.97 11.87
C LYS A 284 3.38 -5.96 11.06
N ILE A 285 4.06 -6.84 10.30
CA ILE A 285 3.38 -7.82 9.42
C ILE A 285 2.38 -8.68 10.20
N LYS A 286 2.75 -9.17 11.39
CA LYS A 286 1.92 -10.09 12.18
C LYS A 286 0.70 -9.41 12.78
N GLU A 287 0.83 -8.15 13.17
CA GLU A 287 -0.25 -7.38 13.81
C GLU A 287 -1.18 -6.75 12.76
N ASN A 288 -0.59 -6.01 11.82
CA ASN A 288 -1.35 -5.17 10.88
C ASN A 288 -1.42 -5.74 9.47
N GLY A 289 -0.42 -6.53 9.05
CA GLY A 289 -0.31 -7.00 7.67
C GLY A 289 -1.50 -7.84 7.21
N ALA A 290 -1.94 -8.80 8.03
CA ALA A 290 -3.09 -9.65 7.71
C ALA A 290 -4.41 -8.86 7.68
N LEU A 291 -4.60 -7.94 8.64
CA LEU A 291 -5.78 -7.08 8.73
C LEU A 291 -5.88 -6.15 7.51
N LEU A 292 -4.79 -5.44 7.20
CA LEU A 292 -4.75 -4.54 6.05
C LEU A 292 -4.88 -5.30 4.73
N LYS A 293 -4.21 -6.45 4.59
CA LYS A 293 -4.42 -7.31 3.43
C LYS A 293 -5.89 -7.66 3.26
N LYS A 294 -6.58 -8.08 4.32
CA LYS A 294 -8.00 -8.42 4.25
C LYS A 294 -8.89 -7.23 3.86
N LEU A 295 -8.54 -6.02 4.31
CA LEU A 295 -9.29 -4.81 4.01
C LEU A 295 -9.23 -4.45 2.52
N PHE A 296 -8.06 -4.60 1.88
CA PHE A 296 -7.85 -4.16 0.50
C PHE A 296 -7.93 -5.26 -0.55
N HIS A 297 -7.67 -6.53 -0.17
CA HIS A 297 -7.56 -7.63 -1.13
C HIS A 297 -8.92 -8.05 -1.69
N THR A 298 -9.03 -8.05 -3.01
CA THR A 298 -10.18 -8.59 -3.74
C THR A 298 -9.71 -9.58 -4.80
N GLU A 299 -10.63 -10.17 -5.54
CA GLU A 299 -10.32 -11.06 -6.66
C GLU A 299 -9.50 -10.32 -7.74
N ASN A 300 -9.83 -9.05 -8.01
CA ASN A 300 -9.19 -8.23 -9.05
C ASN A 300 -8.19 -7.20 -8.51
N PHE A 301 -8.13 -6.96 -7.20
CA PHE A 301 -7.12 -6.12 -6.56
C PHE A 301 -6.29 -6.96 -5.61
N ARG A 302 -5.20 -7.55 -6.13
CA ARG A 302 -4.37 -8.52 -5.40
C ARG A 302 -3.35 -7.81 -4.53
N ILE A 303 -3.34 -8.14 -3.25
CA ILE A 303 -2.42 -7.53 -2.27
C ILE A 303 -1.34 -8.52 -1.85
N ASN A 304 -0.08 -8.11 -2.00
CA ASN A 304 1.05 -8.72 -1.32
C ASN A 304 1.49 -7.85 -0.14
N VAL A 305 2.07 -8.46 0.91
CA VAL A 305 2.52 -7.75 2.12
C VAL A 305 3.99 -8.04 2.35
N VAL A 306 4.78 -6.99 2.52
CA VAL A 306 6.22 -7.07 2.78
C VAL A 306 6.60 -6.25 4.02
N GLU A 307 7.73 -6.57 4.65
CA GLU A 307 8.22 -5.83 5.82
C GLU A 307 8.90 -4.51 5.43
N ASP A 308 9.48 -4.46 4.25
CA ASP A 308 10.27 -3.34 3.71
C ASP A 308 9.39 -2.15 3.27
N SER A 309 8.79 -1.46 4.24
CA SER A 309 7.88 -0.34 3.99
C SER A 309 8.56 0.86 3.33
N HIS A 310 9.85 1.10 3.62
CA HIS A 310 10.59 2.23 3.05
C HIS A 310 10.78 2.08 1.54
N THR A 311 11.22 0.90 1.08
CA THR A 311 11.37 0.63 -0.35
C THR A 311 10.04 0.70 -1.08
N VAL A 312 8.96 0.17 -0.49
CA VAL A 312 7.61 0.25 -1.09
C VAL A 312 7.22 1.70 -1.34
N GLU A 313 7.41 2.59 -0.35
CA GLU A 313 7.05 4.01 -0.46
C GLU A 313 7.94 4.76 -1.45
N LEU A 314 9.25 4.54 -1.39
CA LEU A 314 10.23 5.19 -2.26
C LEU A 314 10.03 4.81 -3.74
N CYS A 315 9.74 3.55 -4.03
CA CYS A 315 9.39 3.12 -5.39
C CYS A 315 8.20 3.92 -5.93
N GLY A 316 7.16 4.11 -5.11
CA GLY A 316 5.97 4.89 -5.49
C GLY A 316 6.24 6.37 -5.75
N ALA A 317 7.23 6.96 -5.07
CA ALA A 317 7.62 8.35 -5.27
C ALA A 317 8.57 8.51 -6.47
N LEU A 318 9.68 7.78 -6.48
CA LEU A 318 10.79 7.95 -7.44
C LEU A 318 10.42 7.57 -8.88
N LYS A 319 9.52 6.61 -9.08
CA LYS A 319 9.04 6.24 -10.42
C LYS A 319 8.50 7.41 -11.23
N ASN A 320 7.99 8.45 -10.56
CA ASN A 320 7.43 9.62 -11.21
C ASN A 320 8.51 10.43 -11.96
N ILE A 321 9.74 10.43 -11.44
CA ILE A 321 10.91 11.04 -12.11
C ILE A 321 11.23 10.26 -13.39
N VAL A 322 11.27 8.92 -13.30
CA VAL A 322 11.54 8.05 -14.44
C VAL A 322 10.45 8.19 -15.51
N ALA A 323 9.20 8.37 -15.09
CA ALA A 323 8.09 8.60 -16.01
C ALA A 323 8.22 9.93 -16.77
N CYS A 324 8.79 10.97 -16.16
CA CYS A 324 9.14 12.20 -16.89
C CYS A 324 10.20 11.93 -17.95
N ALA A 325 11.26 11.21 -17.63
CA ALA A 325 12.30 10.83 -18.59
C ALA A 325 11.75 9.99 -19.74
N ALA A 326 10.86 9.03 -19.45
CA ALA A 326 10.14 8.27 -20.47
C ALA A 326 9.29 9.17 -21.39
N GLY A 327 8.64 10.19 -20.80
CA GLY A 327 7.88 11.19 -21.56
C GLY A 327 8.77 12.04 -22.48
N PHE A 328 9.93 12.48 -21.99
CA PHE A 328 10.91 13.19 -22.84
C PHE A 328 11.38 12.31 -24.00
N THR A 329 11.65 11.02 -23.73
CA THR A 329 12.06 10.04 -24.76
C THR A 329 10.97 9.91 -25.85
N ASP A 330 9.71 9.77 -25.46
CA ASP A 330 8.56 9.70 -26.37
C ASP A 330 8.41 11.01 -27.17
N GLY A 331 8.54 12.16 -26.50
CA GLY A 331 8.43 13.48 -27.14
C GLY A 331 9.50 13.75 -28.19
N LEU A 332 10.71 13.25 -27.97
CA LEU A 332 11.83 13.33 -28.92
C LEU A 332 11.71 12.34 -30.06
N GLY A 333 10.73 11.43 -30.05
CA GLY A 333 10.55 10.43 -31.11
C GLY A 333 11.54 9.25 -31.06
N TYR A 334 12.18 9.00 -29.92
CA TYR A 334 13.00 7.80 -29.75
C TYR A 334 12.12 6.53 -29.70
N GLY A 335 12.68 5.41 -30.15
CA GLY A 335 11.99 4.12 -30.15
C GLY A 335 11.99 3.40 -28.79
N ASP A 336 11.32 2.25 -28.76
CA ASP A 336 11.09 1.44 -27.55
C ASP A 336 12.39 0.99 -26.87
N ASN A 337 13.46 0.71 -27.64
CA ASN A 337 14.75 0.32 -27.05
C ASN A 337 15.35 1.43 -26.17
N THR A 338 15.28 2.69 -26.62
CA THR A 338 15.76 3.84 -25.83
C THR A 338 14.89 4.03 -24.59
N LYS A 339 13.57 3.94 -24.75
CA LYS A 339 12.63 4.04 -23.61
C LYS A 339 12.87 2.92 -22.60
N ALA A 340 13.07 1.69 -23.04
CA ALA A 340 13.39 0.57 -22.15
C ALA A 340 14.72 0.78 -21.41
N ALA A 341 15.74 1.32 -22.08
CA ALA A 341 17.02 1.67 -21.44
C ALA A 341 16.83 2.76 -20.36
N VAL A 342 16.06 3.81 -20.65
CA VAL A 342 15.73 4.86 -19.69
C VAL A 342 15.00 4.28 -18.47
N ILE A 343 14.02 3.41 -18.67
CA ILE A 343 13.27 2.76 -17.58
C ILE A 343 14.21 1.90 -16.73
N ARG A 344 15.09 1.09 -17.38
CA ARG A 344 16.08 0.27 -16.66
C ARG A 344 17.03 1.12 -15.82
N LEU A 345 17.62 2.18 -16.41
CA LEU A 345 18.51 3.07 -15.68
C LEU A 345 17.79 3.79 -14.54
N GLY A 346 16.55 4.19 -14.74
CA GLY A 346 15.70 4.75 -13.69
C GLY A 346 15.45 3.77 -12.54
N LEU A 347 15.26 2.48 -12.81
CA LEU A 347 15.16 1.46 -11.77
C LEU A 347 16.50 1.30 -11.03
N MET A 348 17.63 1.32 -11.73
CA MET A 348 18.96 1.25 -11.12
C MET A 348 19.22 2.46 -10.20
N GLU A 349 18.89 3.68 -10.64
CA GLU A 349 19.00 4.86 -9.78
C GLU A 349 18.04 4.80 -8.59
N THR A 350 16.82 4.31 -8.77
CA THR A 350 15.88 4.09 -7.66
C THR A 350 16.47 3.13 -6.63
N THR A 351 17.03 1.99 -7.07
CA THR A 351 17.68 1.03 -6.19
C THR A 351 18.88 1.65 -5.45
N ALA A 352 19.75 2.33 -6.18
CA ALA A 352 20.92 3.00 -5.61
C ALA A 352 20.53 4.11 -4.60
N PHE A 353 19.44 4.84 -4.88
CA PHE A 353 18.90 5.84 -3.96
C PHE A 353 18.41 5.21 -2.66
N VAL A 354 17.62 4.14 -2.76
CA VAL A 354 17.10 3.42 -1.59
C VAL A 354 18.24 2.84 -0.75
N GLU A 355 19.20 2.18 -1.38
CA GLU A 355 20.36 1.61 -0.68
C GLU A 355 21.21 2.68 0.02
N HIS A 356 21.36 3.86 -0.59
CA HIS A 356 22.18 4.94 -0.05
C HIS A 356 21.53 5.65 1.13
N PHE A 357 20.21 5.96 1.04
CA PHE A 357 19.51 6.78 2.04
C PHE A 357 18.73 5.97 3.06
N TYR A 358 18.33 4.74 2.72
CA TYR A 358 17.53 3.84 3.55
C TYR A 358 18.12 2.42 3.55
N PRO A 359 19.36 2.26 4.09
CA PRO A 359 20.09 0.99 4.03
C PRO A 359 19.31 -0.15 4.70
N GLY A 360 19.45 -1.35 4.16
CA GLY A 360 18.74 -2.55 4.63
C GLY A 360 17.47 -2.86 3.81
N SER A 361 17.31 -2.23 2.65
CA SER A 361 16.28 -2.56 1.67
C SER A 361 16.39 -4.02 1.20
N ASN A 362 15.24 -4.60 0.84
CA ASN A 362 15.21 -5.93 0.25
C ASN A 362 15.07 -5.81 -1.27
N LEU A 363 16.05 -6.34 -2.02
CA LEU A 363 16.03 -6.33 -3.49
C LEU A 363 14.74 -6.96 -4.05
N GLN A 364 14.16 -7.95 -3.37
CA GLN A 364 12.90 -8.57 -3.80
C GLN A 364 11.73 -7.59 -3.81
N THR A 365 11.76 -6.54 -2.98
CA THR A 365 10.70 -5.52 -2.94
C THR A 365 10.61 -4.76 -4.28
N PHE A 366 11.72 -4.58 -5.00
CA PHE A 366 11.70 -3.94 -6.32
C PHE A 366 11.01 -4.78 -7.41
N PHE A 367 10.88 -6.08 -7.21
CA PHE A 367 10.12 -6.98 -8.11
C PHE A 367 8.64 -7.07 -7.76
N GLU A 368 8.22 -6.49 -6.65
CA GLU A 368 6.81 -6.39 -6.29
C GLU A 368 6.06 -5.38 -7.18
N SER A 369 4.72 -5.34 -7.04
CA SER A 369 3.87 -4.42 -7.79
C SER A 369 4.25 -2.94 -7.56
N CYS A 370 4.68 -2.57 -6.36
CA CYS A 370 5.15 -1.20 -6.05
C CYS A 370 6.42 -0.79 -6.80
N GLY A 371 7.27 -1.75 -7.18
CA GLY A 371 8.53 -1.53 -7.89
C GLY A 371 8.35 -1.58 -9.40
N ILE A 372 8.77 -2.70 -10.03
CA ILE A 372 8.85 -2.82 -11.49
C ILE A 372 7.51 -2.62 -12.21
N ALA A 373 6.40 -3.15 -11.65
CA ALA A 373 5.12 -3.07 -12.34
C ALA A 373 4.58 -1.63 -12.35
N ASP A 374 4.64 -0.92 -11.22
CA ASP A 374 4.21 0.48 -11.12
C ASP A 374 5.12 1.43 -11.93
N LEU A 375 6.41 1.13 -12.00
CA LEU A 375 7.37 1.83 -12.86
C LEU A 375 6.97 1.71 -14.34
N ILE A 376 6.75 0.48 -14.84
CA ILE A 376 6.33 0.22 -16.21
C ILE A 376 5.00 0.93 -16.51
N THR A 377 3.97 0.70 -15.69
CA THR A 377 2.64 1.31 -15.88
C THR A 377 2.72 2.83 -15.97
N THR A 378 3.52 3.46 -15.09
CA THR A 378 3.64 4.92 -15.03
C THR A 378 4.41 5.48 -16.23
N CYS A 379 5.42 4.76 -16.74
CA CYS A 379 6.20 5.15 -17.92
C CYS A 379 5.45 4.99 -19.25
N TYR A 380 4.38 4.19 -19.28
CA TYR A 380 3.53 4.04 -20.48
C TYR A 380 2.23 4.84 -20.40
N GLY A 381 1.48 4.77 -19.31
CA GLY A 381 0.14 5.33 -19.18
C GLY A 381 0.01 6.57 -18.28
N GLY A 382 1.04 6.90 -17.50
CA GLY A 382 0.98 7.89 -16.42
C GLY A 382 0.87 9.35 -16.87
N ARG A 383 0.34 10.21 -15.97
CA ARG A 383 0.22 11.67 -16.19
C ARG A 383 1.57 12.33 -16.42
N ASN A 384 2.59 11.99 -15.62
CA ASN A 384 3.95 12.51 -15.75
C ASN A 384 4.52 12.29 -17.15
N ARG A 385 4.39 11.06 -17.68
CA ARG A 385 4.83 10.74 -19.04
C ARG A 385 4.11 11.61 -20.08
N LYS A 386 2.77 11.71 -19.99
CA LYS A 386 1.96 12.47 -20.96
C LYS A 386 2.30 13.97 -20.97
N VAL A 387 2.46 14.55 -19.80
CA VAL A 387 2.85 15.97 -19.66
C VAL A 387 4.24 16.21 -20.24
N CYS A 388 5.21 15.36 -19.91
CA CYS A 388 6.59 15.52 -20.39
C CYS A 388 6.72 15.23 -21.89
N GLU A 389 5.94 14.31 -22.44
CA GLU A 389 5.85 14.10 -23.91
C GLU A 389 5.31 15.36 -24.61
N ALA A 390 4.22 15.92 -24.11
CA ALA A 390 3.61 17.12 -24.67
C ALA A 390 4.50 18.36 -24.50
N PHE A 391 5.18 18.50 -23.36
CA PHE A 391 6.20 19.56 -23.14
C PHE A 391 7.25 19.56 -24.25
N VAL A 392 7.81 18.39 -24.58
CA VAL A 392 8.83 18.28 -25.64
C VAL A 392 8.23 18.57 -27.02
N LYS A 393 7.05 18.03 -27.31
CA LYS A 393 6.43 18.18 -28.65
C LYS A 393 5.93 19.59 -28.94
N THR A 394 5.46 20.30 -27.92
CA THR A 394 4.84 21.62 -28.10
C THR A 394 5.77 22.78 -27.80
N GLY A 395 6.85 22.57 -27.05
CA GLY A 395 7.72 23.63 -26.54
C GLY A 395 7.07 24.52 -25.48
N LYS A 396 5.86 24.21 -25.00
CA LYS A 396 5.16 24.90 -23.91
C LYS A 396 5.81 24.55 -22.57
N SER A 397 5.67 25.40 -21.57
CA SER A 397 6.11 25.08 -20.22
C SER A 397 5.30 23.91 -19.62
N ILE A 398 5.89 23.21 -18.64
CA ILE A 398 5.20 22.10 -17.95
C ILE A 398 3.89 22.59 -17.33
N ALA A 399 3.87 23.78 -16.74
CA ALA A 399 2.67 24.35 -16.11
C ALA A 399 1.54 24.63 -17.12
N GLU A 400 1.87 25.09 -18.32
CA GLU A 400 0.88 25.30 -19.39
C GLU A 400 0.30 23.96 -19.86
N VAL A 401 1.17 22.94 -20.05
CA VAL A 401 0.75 21.60 -20.46
C VAL A 401 -0.11 20.94 -19.38
N GLU A 402 0.24 21.07 -18.10
CA GLU A 402 -0.58 20.57 -16.98
C GLU A 402 -1.99 21.15 -17.00
N LYS A 403 -2.08 22.47 -17.17
CA LYS A 403 -3.37 23.19 -17.24
C LYS A 403 -4.24 22.68 -18.40
N GLU A 404 -3.63 22.39 -19.54
CA GLU A 404 -4.35 21.91 -20.73
C GLU A 404 -4.77 20.44 -20.64
N LEU A 405 -3.93 19.57 -20.05
CA LEU A 405 -4.12 18.12 -20.12
C LEU A 405 -4.72 17.49 -18.85
N LEU A 406 -4.57 18.14 -17.67
CA LEU A 406 -4.84 17.49 -16.41
C LEU A 406 -6.07 17.99 -15.64
N ASN A 407 -6.87 18.88 -16.22
CA ASN A 407 -8.12 19.38 -15.59
C ASN A 407 -7.93 19.80 -14.12
N GLY A 408 -6.90 20.60 -13.83
CA GLY A 408 -6.58 21.08 -12.47
C GLY A 408 -5.84 20.08 -11.57
N GLN A 409 -5.49 18.90 -12.09
CA GLN A 409 -4.54 18.01 -11.41
C GLN A 409 -3.11 18.36 -11.82
N SER A 410 -2.10 17.97 -11.01
CA SER A 410 -0.69 18.18 -11.31
C SER A 410 0.06 16.88 -11.58
N ALA A 411 1.16 16.98 -12.32
CA ALA A 411 2.15 15.93 -12.47
C ALA A 411 3.13 16.02 -11.29
N GLN A 412 3.29 14.94 -10.54
CA GLN A 412 4.16 14.95 -9.35
C GLN A 412 5.66 14.80 -9.69
N GLY A 413 5.97 14.29 -10.89
CA GLY A 413 7.33 13.99 -11.30
C GLY A 413 8.30 15.18 -11.26
N PRO A 414 7.96 16.35 -11.81
CA PRO A 414 8.82 17.55 -11.77
C PRO A 414 9.12 17.99 -10.35
N LEU A 415 8.13 17.99 -9.45
CA LEU A 415 8.30 18.35 -8.04
C LEU A 415 9.19 17.33 -7.32
N THR A 416 8.89 16.02 -7.49
CA THR A 416 9.72 14.97 -6.89
C THR A 416 11.18 15.01 -7.41
N ALA A 417 11.39 15.35 -8.69
CA ALA A 417 12.75 15.51 -9.24
C ALA A 417 13.50 16.67 -8.58
N GLU A 418 12.83 17.79 -8.28
CA GLU A 418 13.41 18.91 -7.56
C GLU A 418 13.77 18.54 -6.12
N GLU A 419 12.83 17.91 -5.42
CA GLU A 419 13.02 17.43 -4.04
C GLU A 419 14.23 16.47 -3.95
N VAL A 420 14.26 15.47 -4.82
CA VAL A 420 15.36 14.49 -4.89
C VAL A 420 16.69 15.18 -5.23
N TYR A 421 16.71 16.10 -6.22
CA TYR A 421 17.93 16.85 -6.57
C TYR A 421 18.50 17.61 -5.39
N LEU A 422 17.66 18.29 -4.61
CA LEU A 422 18.10 19.00 -3.39
C LEU A 422 18.73 18.05 -2.39
N MET A 423 18.15 16.88 -2.18
CA MET A 423 18.71 15.85 -1.29
C MET A 423 20.07 15.34 -1.80
N LEU A 424 20.18 15.03 -3.09
CA LEU A 424 21.43 14.58 -3.71
C LEU A 424 22.53 15.63 -3.58
N LYS A 425 22.18 16.92 -3.78
CA LYS A 425 23.10 18.05 -3.66
C LYS A 425 23.59 18.23 -2.23
N ASN A 426 22.70 18.18 -1.25
CA ASN A 426 23.03 18.34 0.16
C ASN A 426 23.93 17.19 0.67
N ASN A 427 23.87 16.04 0.05
CA ASN A 427 24.69 14.87 0.40
C ASN A 427 25.91 14.68 -0.51
N ASN A 428 26.18 15.60 -1.45
CA ASN A 428 27.32 15.56 -2.39
C ASN A 428 27.38 14.26 -3.23
N VAL A 429 26.22 13.76 -3.69
CA VAL A 429 26.11 12.52 -4.47
C VAL A 429 25.42 12.70 -5.82
N VAL A 430 25.33 13.94 -6.31
CA VAL A 430 24.66 14.29 -7.58
C VAL A 430 25.16 13.43 -8.74
N ASP A 431 26.46 13.17 -8.82
CA ASP A 431 27.08 12.43 -9.93
C ASP A 431 26.68 10.96 -9.98
N LYS A 432 26.13 10.41 -8.92
CA LYS A 432 25.66 9.01 -8.86
C LYS A 432 24.28 8.80 -9.50
N PHE A 433 23.54 9.89 -9.80
CA PHE A 433 22.14 9.85 -10.24
C PHE A 433 21.90 10.71 -11.49
N PRO A 434 22.60 10.43 -12.60
CA PRO A 434 22.56 11.28 -13.79
C PRO A 434 21.16 11.41 -14.42
N LEU A 435 20.32 10.37 -14.37
CA LEU A 435 18.95 10.43 -14.90
C LEU A 435 18.05 11.35 -14.06
N PHE A 436 18.05 11.19 -12.73
CA PHE A 436 17.24 12.03 -11.83
C PHE A 436 17.66 13.51 -11.96
N VAL A 437 18.96 13.77 -12.02
CA VAL A 437 19.52 15.10 -12.22
C VAL A 437 19.15 15.70 -13.58
N ALA A 438 19.23 14.90 -14.66
CA ALA A 438 18.82 15.36 -15.99
C ALA A 438 17.33 15.73 -16.02
N VAL A 439 16.47 14.92 -15.43
CA VAL A 439 15.03 15.23 -15.34
C VAL A 439 14.79 16.54 -14.61
N HIS A 440 15.42 16.75 -13.45
CA HIS A 440 15.33 18.00 -12.71
C HIS A 440 15.75 19.19 -13.58
N LYS A 441 16.95 19.14 -14.16
CA LYS A 441 17.50 20.24 -15.00
C LYS A 441 16.61 20.55 -16.21
N ILE A 442 16.03 19.53 -16.86
CA ILE A 442 15.11 19.71 -17.99
C ILE A 442 13.84 20.41 -17.53
N CYS A 443 13.26 19.97 -16.41
CA CYS A 443 12.05 20.59 -15.83
C CYS A 443 12.26 22.05 -15.42
N LYS A 444 13.49 22.42 -15.04
CA LYS A 444 13.89 23.83 -14.73
C LYS A 444 14.34 24.64 -15.95
N GLY A 445 14.43 24.02 -17.13
CA GLY A 445 14.93 24.71 -18.35
C GLY A 445 16.45 24.89 -18.39
N GLU A 446 17.19 24.22 -17.51
CA GLU A 446 18.66 24.27 -17.42
C GLU A 446 19.36 23.27 -18.37
N MET A 447 18.60 22.31 -18.92
CA MET A 447 19.07 21.29 -19.86
C MET A 447 18.01 21.09 -20.95
N LYS A 448 18.45 20.87 -22.20
CA LYS A 448 17.54 20.49 -23.26
C LYS A 448 17.16 19.00 -23.15
N PRO A 449 15.91 18.59 -23.45
CA PRO A 449 15.52 17.19 -23.41
C PRO A 449 16.42 16.24 -24.22
N ALA A 450 16.94 16.71 -25.37
CA ALA A 450 17.84 15.91 -26.23
C ALA A 450 19.18 15.54 -25.53
N ASP A 451 19.66 16.39 -24.62
CA ASP A 451 20.95 16.20 -23.94
C ASP A 451 20.86 15.11 -22.84
N MET A 452 19.63 14.70 -22.44
CA MET A 452 19.43 13.62 -21.47
C MET A 452 20.07 12.31 -21.93
N ILE A 453 19.90 11.94 -23.19
CA ILE A 453 20.43 10.66 -23.70
C ILE A 453 21.97 10.67 -23.69
N GLU A 454 22.59 11.82 -23.97
CA GLU A 454 24.06 11.95 -23.89
C GLU A 454 24.54 11.75 -22.44
N SER A 455 23.86 12.32 -21.46
CA SER A 455 24.23 12.11 -20.05
C SER A 455 24.07 10.65 -19.58
N LEU A 456 23.20 9.86 -20.24
CA LEU A 456 23.02 8.43 -19.92
C LEU A 456 24.04 7.50 -20.56
N ARG A 457 24.80 7.94 -21.58
CA ARG A 457 25.84 7.09 -22.22
C ARG A 457 26.95 6.69 -21.25
N ASN A 458 27.27 7.59 -20.31
CA ASN A 458 28.29 7.37 -19.29
C ASN A 458 27.68 7.08 -17.90
N HIS A 459 26.48 6.50 -17.87
CA HIS A 459 25.80 6.18 -16.62
C HIS A 459 26.62 5.19 -15.76
N PRO A 460 26.74 5.40 -14.43
CA PRO A 460 27.52 4.52 -13.54
C PRO A 460 27.14 3.03 -13.63
N ALA A 461 25.90 2.70 -13.95
CA ALA A 461 25.45 1.32 -14.16
C ALA A 461 26.02 0.65 -15.44
N HIS A 462 26.81 1.34 -16.26
CA HIS A 462 27.52 0.80 -17.42
C HIS A 462 28.99 0.50 -17.10
N LEU A 463 29.50 0.99 -15.97
CA LEU A 463 30.87 0.79 -15.49
C LEU A 463 30.94 -0.39 -14.53
#